data_159bb04907731126146c26a95ffea580
#
_entry.id   159bb04907731126146c26a95ffea580
#
_cell.length_a   1.000
_cell.length_b   1.000
_cell.length_c   1.000
_cell.angle_alpha   90.00
_cell.angle_beta   90.00
_cell.angle_gamma   90.00
#
_symmetry.space_group_name_H-M   'P 1'
#
loop_
_entity.id
_entity.type
_entity.pdbx_description
1 polymer ?
#
loop_
_entity_poly.entity_id
_entity_poly.type
_entity_poly.pdbx_seq_one_letter_code
_entity_poly.pdbx_strand_id
1 'polypeptide(L)'
;MKRFRKVIGIDPSGGGLAIVSVRRGVGGSSLVSPPLLYEPRAGKEPASFEEFEGVLGEFIARNRLVGAGAALVLPAERVYLARAEFPHLKEKDLRDAVGMELERLFPVPPSELRHGFRRLAGSSATGKISLIVAAAPSEYIDRWEETVARVGLSLSAAIPAAWAVDAALSGRRGPLLEPGRTAAVLRVAGKVVECTLFSSGEPFFSACRPCTRGAAPEEGLSLARAGLADPPVSAGDGPVDLIAPQGWYGKDGEGIESGGILFRVRASLRGSAASALTGAGAGESVPATDSFAHLAGFGAALGEARMDLIAPQRNGGASRVSRASLGVAAAAVLALGIAWPSAVAWKARAELRTLDARVAALRPAAEEYEETLSILEDAQGRIATLREEASASGEPLQILRELTDRLPNGTWLLAFRLEGRKVDIEGFSPSASEIFPALTRDGRFRSVEFGAPITRQADNLERFKIRGEFVPPPPAPPPAAGARR
;
A
#
# COMPACT_ATOMS: atom_id res chain seq x y z
N MET A 1 -8.50 -17.87 -21.74
CA MET A 1 -7.83 -16.57 -22.03
C MET A 1 -7.62 -16.41 -23.53
N LYS A 2 -8.11 -15.31 -24.13
CA LYS A 2 -7.70 -14.96 -25.49
C LYS A 2 -6.20 -14.57 -25.44
N ARG A 3 -5.35 -15.31 -26.15
CA ARG A 3 -3.94 -14.94 -26.28
C ARG A 3 -3.82 -13.84 -27.33
N PHE A 4 -3.72 -12.60 -26.89
CA PHE A 4 -3.43 -11.49 -27.77
C PHE A 4 -1.95 -11.56 -28.22
N ARG A 5 -1.74 -11.35 -29.50
CA ARG A 5 -0.38 -11.32 -30.09
C ARG A 5 0.32 -9.98 -29.79
N LYS A 6 -0.47 -8.90 -29.68
CA LYS A 6 -0.02 -7.58 -29.24
C LYS A 6 -0.70 -7.24 -27.94
N VAL A 7 0.04 -6.77 -26.97
CA VAL A 7 -0.45 -6.39 -25.63
C VAL A 7 0.12 -5.03 -25.26
N ILE A 8 -0.71 -4.19 -24.71
CA ILE A 8 -0.34 -2.87 -24.21
C ILE A 8 -0.32 -2.97 -22.68
N GLY A 9 0.81 -2.70 -22.07
CA GLY A 9 0.93 -2.48 -20.63
C GLY A 9 0.63 -1.03 -20.32
N ILE A 10 -0.28 -0.83 -19.39
CA ILE A 10 -0.78 0.47 -18.95
C ILE A 10 -0.46 0.60 -17.46
N ASP A 11 0.37 1.58 -17.10
CA ASP A 11 0.78 1.84 -15.71
C ASP A 11 0.39 3.27 -15.31
N PRO A 12 -0.70 3.44 -14.54
CA PRO A 12 -1.18 4.74 -14.08
C PRO A 12 -0.58 5.17 -12.74
N SER A 13 0.55 4.62 -12.33
CA SER A 13 1.17 4.92 -11.03
C SER A 13 1.57 6.39 -10.91
N GLY A 14 1.44 6.94 -9.69
CA GLY A 14 1.89 8.29 -9.37
C GLY A 14 1.15 9.43 -10.07
N GLY A 15 -0.06 9.17 -10.58
CA GLY A 15 -0.91 10.16 -11.25
C GLY A 15 -0.48 10.51 -12.68
N GLY A 16 0.52 9.83 -13.23
CA GLY A 16 0.92 9.83 -14.62
C GLY A 16 0.41 8.61 -15.37
N LEU A 17 0.88 8.40 -16.60
CA LEU A 17 0.54 7.23 -17.41
C LEU A 17 1.76 6.76 -18.21
N ALA A 18 2.27 5.58 -17.89
CA ALA A 18 3.29 4.92 -18.68
C ALA A 18 2.64 3.84 -19.57
N ILE A 19 2.92 3.87 -20.87
CA ILE A 19 2.34 2.96 -21.85
C ILE A 19 3.46 2.24 -22.59
N VAL A 20 3.38 0.92 -22.62
CA VAL A 20 4.34 0.05 -23.34
C VAL A 20 3.59 -0.92 -24.22
N SER A 21 3.94 -1.00 -25.50
CA SER A 21 3.35 -1.95 -26.43
C SER A 21 4.31 -3.08 -26.77
N VAL A 22 3.87 -4.32 -26.54
CA VAL A 22 4.69 -5.53 -26.71
C VAL A 22 4.04 -6.50 -27.69
N ARG A 23 4.84 -7.08 -28.57
CA ARG A 23 4.45 -8.24 -29.39
C ARG A 23 5.03 -9.50 -28.74
N ARG A 24 4.15 -10.42 -28.41
CA ARG A 24 4.52 -11.73 -27.88
C ARG A 24 4.73 -12.71 -29.02
N GLY A 25 5.87 -13.37 -29.11
CA GLY A 25 6.23 -14.37 -30.11
C GLY A 25 6.82 -15.63 -29.50
N VAL A 26 6.94 -16.69 -30.31
CA VAL A 26 7.55 -17.96 -29.89
C VAL A 26 9.04 -17.77 -29.53
N GLY A 27 9.70 -16.81 -30.18
CA GLY A 27 11.13 -16.46 -29.94
C GLY A 27 11.36 -15.44 -28.83
N GLY A 28 10.31 -14.87 -28.22
CA GLY A 28 10.40 -13.83 -27.18
C GLY A 28 9.41 -12.69 -27.41
N SER A 29 9.59 -11.67 -26.62
CA SER A 29 8.76 -10.46 -26.67
C SER A 29 9.61 -9.31 -27.22
N SER A 30 9.00 -8.45 -28.05
CA SER A 30 9.64 -7.25 -28.60
C SER A 30 8.73 -6.05 -28.47
N LEU A 31 9.30 -4.87 -28.33
CA LEU A 31 8.53 -3.62 -28.38
C LEU A 31 7.91 -3.45 -29.78
N VAL A 32 6.69 -2.94 -29.83
CA VAL A 32 5.98 -2.61 -31.07
C VAL A 32 6.21 -1.17 -31.48
N SER A 33 6.31 -0.29 -30.48
CA SER A 33 6.55 1.15 -30.63
C SER A 33 7.36 1.66 -29.46
N PRO A 34 7.98 2.85 -29.56
CA PRO A 34 8.58 3.50 -28.41
C PRO A 34 7.60 3.61 -27.26
N PRO A 35 8.03 3.38 -26.01
CA PRO A 35 7.20 3.60 -24.84
C PRO A 35 6.79 5.07 -24.72
N LEU A 36 5.63 5.32 -24.12
CA LEU A 36 5.14 6.67 -23.84
C LEU A 36 5.06 6.87 -22.33
N LEU A 37 5.65 7.96 -21.84
CA LEU A 37 5.44 8.45 -20.48
C LEU A 37 4.67 9.77 -20.57
N TYR A 38 3.49 9.79 -19.98
CA TYR A 38 2.69 10.99 -19.83
C TYR A 38 2.72 11.43 -18.37
N GLU A 39 3.15 12.64 -18.12
CA GLU A 39 3.12 13.28 -16.81
C GLU A 39 2.22 14.53 -16.89
N PRO A 40 1.23 14.70 -16.00
CA PRO A 40 0.44 15.91 -15.91
C PRO A 40 1.35 17.12 -15.66
N ARG A 41 1.00 18.27 -16.21
CA ARG A 41 1.78 19.51 -16.02
C ARG A 41 1.92 19.84 -14.54
N ALA A 42 3.06 20.41 -14.17
CA ALA A 42 3.33 20.84 -12.80
C ALA A 42 2.22 21.79 -12.30
N GLY A 43 1.69 21.52 -11.09
CA GLY A 43 0.62 22.33 -10.49
C GLY A 43 -0.82 21.86 -10.80
N LYS A 44 -1.02 20.88 -11.70
CA LYS A 44 -2.32 20.22 -11.89
C LYS A 44 -2.48 19.01 -10.96
N GLU A 45 -3.73 18.73 -10.61
CA GLU A 45 -4.12 17.48 -9.95
C GLU A 45 -3.72 16.25 -10.77
N PRO A 46 -3.70 15.04 -10.19
CA PRO A 46 -3.52 13.81 -10.95
C PRO A 46 -4.45 13.78 -12.15
N ALA A 47 -3.99 13.25 -13.29
CA ALA A 47 -4.77 13.21 -14.51
C ALA A 47 -6.11 12.48 -14.31
N SER A 48 -7.17 13.02 -14.89
CA SER A 48 -8.49 12.39 -14.88
C SER A 48 -8.52 11.15 -15.78
N PHE A 49 -9.52 10.28 -15.60
CA PHE A 49 -9.73 9.14 -16.50
C PHE A 49 -9.98 9.57 -17.94
N GLU A 50 -10.61 10.71 -18.16
CA GLU A 50 -10.85 11.29 -19.49
C GLU A 50 -9.53 11.72 -20.15
N GLU A 51 -8.62 12.31 -19.39
CA GLU A 51 -7.30 12.68 -19.86
C GLU A 51 -6.47 11.44 -20.21
N PHE A 52 -6.53 10.40 -19.41
CA PHE A 52 -5.91 9.10 -19.71
C PHE A 52 -6.50 8.44 -20.96
N GLU A 53 -7.83 8.50 -21.13
CA GLU A 53 -8.52 8.01 -22.33
C GLU A 53 -8.01 8.71 -23.59
N GLY A 54 -7.86 10.04 -23.54
CA GLY A 54 -7.32 10.83 -24.64
C GLY A 54 -5.90 10.43 -25.03
N VAL A 55 -5.00 10.37 -24.02
CA VAL A 55 -3.59 9.99 -24.24
C VAL A 55 -3.47 8.56 -24.76
N LEU A 56 -4.24 7.63 -24.18
CA LEU A 56 -4.25 6.22 -24.60
C LEU A 56 -4.80 6.09 -26.01
N GLY A 57 -5.88 6.79 -26.33
CA GLY A 57 -6.51 6.80 -27.67
C GLY A 57 -5.54 7.30 -28.74
N GLU A 58 -4.82 8.39 -28.49
CA GLU A 58 -3.80 8.92 -29.41
C GLU A 58 -2.67 7.91 -29.62
N PHE A 59 -2.16 7.32 -28.55
CA PHE A 59 -1.11 6.28 -28.63
C PHE A 59 -1.55 5.08 -29.46
N ILE A 60 -2.78 4.59 -29.26
CA ILE A 60 -3.35 3.45 -29.99
C ILE A 60 -3.52 3.77 -31.47
N ALA A 61 -4.07 4.94 -31.80
CA ALA A 61 -4.30 5.38 -33.18
C ALA A 61 -2.97 5.51 -33.92
N ARG A 62 -1.99 6.22 -33.33
CA ARG A 62 -0.66 6.43 -33.93
C ARG A 62 0.05 5.09 -34.20
N ASN A 63 -0.06 4.10 -33.34
CA ASN A 63 0.68 2.83 -33.43
C ASN A 63 -0.15 1.68 -34.03
N ARG A 64 -1.37 1.95 -34.48
CA ARG A 64 -2.29 0.95 -35.07
C ARG A 64 -2.49 -0.27 -34.19
N LEU A 65 -2.91 -0.03 -32.93
CA LEU A 65 -3.02 -1.05 -31.88
C LEU A 65 -4.46 -1.38 -31.52
N VAL A 66 -5.45 -0.95 -32.30
CA VAL A 66 -6.87 -1.27 -32.10
C VAL A 66 -7.06 -2.80 -32.06
N GLY A 67 -7.84 -3.29 -31.11
CA GLY A 67 -8.08 -4.74 -30.91
C GLY A 67 -6.95 -5.48 -30.19
N ALA A 68 -5.89 -4.80 -29.76
CA ALA A 68 -4.88 -5.38 -28.89
C ALA A 68 -5.44 -5.70 -27.49
N GLY A 69 -4.77 -6.57 -26.76
CA GLY A 69 -5.04 -6.77 -25.34
C GLY A 69 -4.42 -5.66 -24.51
N ALA A 70 -5.11 -5.23 -23.47
CA ALA A 70 -4.56 -4.33 -22.45
C ALA A 70 -4.22 -5.12 -21.18
N ALA A 71 -3.09 -4.84 -20.56
CA ALA A 71 -2.71 -5.31 -19.24
C ALA A 71 -2.52 -4.08 -18.35
N LEU A 72 -3.37 -3.94 -17.35
CA LEU A 72 -3.35 -2.85 -16.39
C LEU A 72 -2.37 -3.18 -15.27
N VAL A 73 -1.49 -2.27 -14.94
CA VAL A 73 -0.74 -2.26 -13.69
C VAL A 73 -1.62 -1.63 -12.62
N LEU A 74 -1.76 -2.32 -11.50
CA LEU A 74 -2.42 -1.78 -10.32
C LEU A 74 -1.33 -1.11 -9.46
N PRO A 75 -1.37 0.23 -9.31
CA PRO A 75 -0.37 0.98 -8.55
C PRO A 75 -0.31 0.55 -7.09
N ALA A 76 0.85 0.70 -6.45
CA ALA A 76 1.03 0.33 -5.04
C ALA A 76 0.07 1.09 -4.10
N GLU A 77 -0.30 2.32 -4.43
CA GLU A 77 -1.29 3.12 -3.69
C GLU A 77 -2.74 2.62 -3.80
N ARG A 78 -3.00 1.66 -4.70
CA ARG A 78 -4.34 1.08 -4.94
C ARG A 78 -4.40 -0.41 -4.64
N VAL A 79 -3.33 -0.97 -4.12
CA VAL A 79 -3.23 -2.41 -3.81
C VAL A 79 -2.98 -2.61 -2.34
N TYR A 80 -3.82 -3.39 -1.71
CA TYR A 80 -3.60 -3.89 -0.36
C TYR A 80 -2.80 -5.18 -0.45
N LEU A 81 -1.75 -5.31 0.35
CA LEU A 81 -0.95 -6.52 0.49
C LEU A 81 -0.99 -6.99 1.94
N ALA A 82 -1.27 -8.26 2.14
CA ALA A 82 -1.22 -8.88 3.46
C ALA A 82 -0.54 -10.25 3.40
N ARG A 83 0.23 -10.58 4.44
CA ARG A 83 0.70 -11.95 4.66
C ARG A 83 -0.31 -12.68 5.55
N ALA A 84 -0.58 -13.92 5.20
CA ALA A 84 -1.48 -14.76 5.97
C ALA A 84 -0.99 -16.21 5.97
N GLU A 85 -1.23 -16.92 7.05
CA GLU A 85 -0.90 -18.33 7.20
C GLU A 85 -2.16 -19.18 7.16
N PHE A 86 -2.12 -20.23 6.35
CA PHE A 86 -3.21 -21.16 6.17
C PHE A 86 -2.75 -22.60 6.41
N PRO A 87 -3.63 -23.50 6.83
CA PRO A 87 -3.32 -24.92 6.80
C PRO A 87 -3.07 -25.41 5.37
N HIS A 88 -2.46 -26.57 5.25
CA HIS A 88 -2.25 -27.21 3.94
C HIS A 88 -3.59 -27.61 3.32
N LEU A 89 -4.09 -26.76 2.41
CA LEU A 89 -5.35 -26.96 1.67
C LEU A 89 -5.08 -27.15 0.17
N LYS A 90 -6.01 -27.79 -0.51
CA LYS A 90 -6.03 -27.82 -1.97
C LYS A 90 -6.28 -26.40 -2.51
N GLU A 91 -5.86 -26.13 -3.72
CA GLU A 91 -5.94 -24.79 -4.34
C GLU A 91 -7.36 -24.19 -4.34
N LYS A 92 -8.38 -25.03 -4.54
CA LYS A 92 -9.78 -24.59 -4.50
C LYS A 92 -10.19 -24.18 -3.08
N ASP A 93 -9.96 -25.06 -2.12
CA ASP A 93 -10.33 -24.85 -0.73
C ASP A 93 -9.54 -23.65 -0.13
N LEU A 94 -8.29 -23.49 -0.56
CA LEU A 94 -7.45 -22.37 -0.18
C LEU A 94 -8.00 -21.04 -0.70
N ARG A 95 -8.55 -21.03 -1.90
CA ARG A 95 -9.17 -19.82 -2.49
C ARG A 95 -10.41 -19.41 -1.72
N ASP A 96 -11.23 -20.38 -1.36
CA ASP A 96 -12.44 -20.15 -0.57
C ASP A 96 -12.06 -19.66 0.85
N ALA A 97 -11.03 -20.25 1.46
CA ALA A 97 -10.51 -19.83 2.76
C ALA A 97 -9.94 -18.42 2.74
N VAL A 98 -9.17 -18.05 1.72
CA VAL A 98 -8.67 -16.67 1.56
C VAL A 98 -9.84 -15.70 1.40
N GLY A 99 -10.87 -16.07 0.63
CA GLY A 99 -12.08 -15.25 0.46
C GLY A 99 -12.79 -14.94 1.78
N MET A 100 -12.86 -15.92 2.70
CA MET A 100 -13.44 -15.72 4.04
C MET A 100 -12.58 -14.84 4.96
N GLU A 101 -11.28 -14.84 4.77
CA GLU A 101 -10.35 -14.05 5.59
C GLU A 101 -10.15 -12.61 5.11
N LEU A 102 -10.70 -12.23 3.96
CA LEU A 102 -10.47 -10.89 3.38
C LEU A 102 -10.93 -9.76 4.30
N GLU A 103 -12.05 -9.94 4.99
CA GLU A 103 -12.59 -8.94 5.93
C GLU A 103 -11.64 -8.68 7.09
N ARG A 104 -10.91 -9.71 7.53
CA ARG A 104 -9.89 -9.60 8.58
C ARG A 104 -8.58 -9.01 8.05
N LEU A 105 -8.24 -9.30 6.80
CA LEU A 105 -6.97 -8.89 6.21
C LEU A 105 -6.99 -7.44 5.73
N PHE A 106 -8.14 -6.93 5.31
CA PHE A 106 -8.24 -5.62 4.65
C PHE A 106 -9.37 -4.77 5.23
N PRO A 107 -9.18 -3.44 5.32
CA PRO A 107 -10.16 -2.52 5.90
C PRO A 107 -11.31 -2.14 4.93
N VAL A 108 -11.58 -2.98 3.93
CA VAL A 108 -12.57 -2.76 2.87
C VAL A 108 -13.43 -4.01 2.73
N PRO A 109 -14.75 -3.89 2.54
CA PRO A 109 -15.63 -5.02 2.38
C PRO A 109 -15.18 -5.96 1.24
N PRO A 110 -15.20 -7.29 1.43
CA PRO A 110 -14.79 -8.25 0.41
C PRO A 110 -15.53 -8.12 -0.92
N SER A 111 -16.79 -7.66 -0.89
CA SER A 111 -17.62 -7.42 -2.08
C SER A 111 -17.10 -6.30 -2.98
N GLU A 112 -16.33 -5.37 -2.42
CA GLU A 112 -15.75 -4.23 -3.13
C GLU A 112 -14.33 -4.51 -3.61
N LEU A 113 -13.79 -5.70 -3.32
CA LEU A 113 -12.42 -6.08 -3.64
C LEU A 113 -12.34 -7.15 -4.71
N ARG A 114 -11.41 -7.00 -5.63
CA ARG A 114 -10.86 -8.10 -6.43
C ARG A 114 -9.55 -8.53 -5.80
N HIS A 115 -9.37 -9.81 -5.58
CA HIS A 115 -8.21 -10.34 -4.87
C HIS A 115 -7.57 -11.53 -5.57
N GLY A 116 -6.34 -11.79 -5.21
CA GLY A 116 -5.59 -12.97 -5.58
C GLY A 116 -4.54 -13.28 -4.52
N PHE A 117 -3.94 -14.47 -4.57
CA PHE A 117 -2.91 -14.84 -3.63
C PHE A 117 -1.80 -15.66 -4.28
N ARG A 118 -0.64 -15.68 -3.64
CA ARG A 118 0.53 -16.48 -4.01
C ARG A 118 1.10 -17.16 -2.77
N ARG A 119 1.62 -18.37 -2.96
CA ARG A 119 2.37 -19.07 -1.91
C ARG A 119 3.77 -18.51 -1.84
N LEU A 120 4.19 -18.12 -0.64
CA LEU A 120 5.58 -17.75 -0.39
C LEU A 120 6.43 -19.02 -0.28
N ALA A 121 7.65 -18.95 -0.82
CA ALA A 121 8.62 -20.02 -0.65
C ALA A 121 9.07 -20.08 0.82
N GLY A 122 9.08 -21.27 1.40
CA GLY A 122 9.41 -21.50 2.80
C GLY A 122 8.30 -22.28 3.49
N SER A 123 8.65 -23.37 4.14
CA SER A 123 7.72 -24.13 4.98
C SER A 123 7.69 -23.45 6.35
N SER A 124 6.53 -23.09 6.83
CA SER A 124 6.36 -22.74 8.23
C SER A 124 6.77 -23.95 9.08
N ALA A 125 7.52 -23.72 10.15
CA ALA A 125 7.87 -24.76 11.14
C ALA A 125 6.62 -25.41 11.76
N THR A 126 5.45 -24.79 11.59
CA THR A 126 4.14 -25.24 12.11
C THR A 126 3.34 -26.08 11.12
N GLY A 127 3.88 -26.46 9.96
CA GLY A 127 3.14 -27.19 8.92
C GLY A 127 2.07 -26.36 8.19
N LYS A 128 2.05 -25.05 8.39
CA LYS A 128 1.19 -24.10 7.68
C LYS A 128 1.86 -23.61 6.40
N ILE A 129 1.07 -23.12 5.46
CA ILE A 129 1.56 -22.43 4.27
C ILE A 129 1.42 -20.91 4.44
N SER A 130 2.48 -20.20 4.10
CA SER A 130 2.45 -18.74 4.08
C SER A 130 2.01 -18.25 2.71
N LEU A 131 1.06 -17.32 2.70
CA LEU A 131 0.55 -16.68 1.49
C LEU A 131 0.83 -15.18 1.55
N ILE A 132 1.01 -14.60 0.37
CA ILE A 132 0.82 -13.18 0.15
C ILE A 132 -0.52 -13.01 -0.57
N VAL A 133 -1.41 -12.22 0.01
CA VAL A 133 -2.72 -11.89 -0.56
C VAL A 133 -2.65 -10.45 -1.05
N ALA A 134 -3.07 -10.25 -2.31
CA ALA A 134 -3.21 -8.94 -2.91
C ALA A 134 -4.68 -8.66 -3.19
N ALA A 135 -5.13 -7.46 -2.87
CA ALA A 135 -6.48 -7.02 -3.17
C ALA A 135 -6.47 -5.57 -3.69
N ALA A 136 -7.42 -5.26 -4.56
CA ALA A 136 -7.62 -3.92 -5.09
C ALA A 136 -9.11 -3.61 -5.22
N PRO A 137 -9.52 -2.31 -5.13
CA PRO A 137 -10.92 -1.91 -5.30
C PRO A 137 -11.47 -2.34 -6.67
N SER A 138 -12.59 -3.02 -6.66
CA SER A 138 -13.28 -3.48 -7.89
C SER A 138 -13.63 -2.31 -8.79
N GLU A 139 -14.17 -1.23 -8.23
CA GLU A 139 -14.54 -0.01 -8.96
C GLU A 139 -13.39 0.57 -9.77
N TYR A 140 -12.18 0.59 -9.19
CA TYR A 140 -11.00 1.09 -9.90
C TYR A 140 -10.66 0.27 -11.13
N ILE A 141 -10.75 -1.07 -11.02
CA ILE A 141 -10.50 -1.98 -12.13
C ILE A 141 -11.60 -1.87 -13.19
N ASP A 142 -12.86 -1.76 -12.77
CA ASP A 142 -14.02 -1.63 -13.64
C ASP A 142 -13.95 -0.33 -14.46
N ARG A 143 -13.59 0.79 -13.84
CA ARG A 143 -13.39 2.07 -14.55
C ARG A 143 -12.28 1.98 -15.60
N TRP A 144 -11.19 1.29 -15.30
CA TRP A 144 -10.16 1.04 -16.31
C TRP A 144 -10.63 0.10 -17.41
N GLU A 145 -11.44 -0.93 -17.11
CA GLU A 145 -12.03 -1.82 -18.10
C GLU A 145 -12.91 -1.03 -19.09
N GLU A 146 -13.72 -0.11 -18.59
CA GLU A 146 -14.51 0.81 -19.43
C GLU A 146 -13.64 1.75 -20.26
N THR A 147 -12.64 2.38 -19.64
CA THR A 147 -11.73 3.32 -20.32
C THR A 147 -10.99 2.66 -21.48
N VAL A 148 -10.42 1.48 -21.26
CA VAL A 148 -9.71 0.75 -22.33
C VAL A 148 -10.67 0.23 -23.41
N ALA A 149 -11.91 -0.11 -23.04
CA ALA A 149 -12.92 -0.53 -24.01
C ALA A 149 -13.34 0.61 -24.96
N ARG A 150 -13.47 1.83 -24.46
CA ARG A 150 -13.79 3.02 -25.28
C ARG A 150 -12.74 3.31 -26.34
N VAL A 151 -11.47 3.06 -26.05
CA VAL A 151 -10.37 3.22 -27.00
C VAL A 151 -10.12 1.98 -27.88
N GLY A 152 -11.02 1.01 -27.87
CA GLY A 152 -10.97 -0.17 -28.73
C GLY A 152 -10.04 -1.28 -28.28
N LEU A 153 -9.67 -1.32 -27.00
CA LEU A 153 -8.87 -2.38 -26.38
C LEU A 153 -9.75 -3.33 -25.57
N SER A 154 -9.16 -4.46 -25.15
CA SER A 154 -9.80 -5.42 -24.25
C SER A 154 -8.89 -5.60 -23.03
N LEU A 155 -9.37 -5.27 -21.84
CA LEU A 155 -8.61 -5.52 -20.62
C LEU A 155 -8.47 -7.02 -20.41
N SER A 156 -7.24 -7.53 -20.44
CA SER A 156 -6.91 -8.95 -20.39
C SER A 156 -6.32 -9.37 -19.05
N ALA A 157 -5.75 -8.44 -18.30
CA ALA A 157 -5.15 -8.66 -16.99
C ALA A 157 -5.12 -7.37 -16.17
N ALA A 158 -5.23 -7.50 -14.84
CA ALA A 158 -4.97 -6.43 -13.88
C ALA A 158 -3.96 -6.96 -12.85
N ILE A 159 -2.75 -6.44 -12.91
CA ILE A 159 -1.58 -7.01 -12.25
C ILE A 159 -1.05 -5.99 -11.24
N PRO A 160 -0.93 -6.32 -9.96
CA PRO A 160 -0.28 -5.44 -9.01
C PRO A 160 1.15 -5.10 -9.44
N ALA A 161 1.56 -3.85 -9.25
CA ALA A 161 2.86 -3.32 -9.70
C ALA A 161 4.04 -4.21 -9.27
N ALA A 162 3.99 -4.77 -8.06
CA ALA A 162 5.01 -5.67 -7.55
C ALA A 162 5.26 -6.89 -8.46
N TRP A 163 4.19 -7.56 -8.92
CA TRP A 163 4.32 -8.71 -9.83
C TRP A 163 4.56 -8.32 -11.28
N ALA A 164 4.14 -7.14 -11.67
CA ALA A 164 4.50 -6.60 -12.96
C ALA A 164 6.00 -6.30 -13.05
N VAL A 165 6.56 -5.73 -11.99
CA VAL A 165 8.00 -5.50 -11.85
C VAL A 165 8.78 -6.82 -11.84
N ASP A 166 8.32 -7.83 -11.08
CA ASP A 166 8.91 -9.17 -11.11
C ASP A 166 8.95 -9.74 -12.53
N ALA A 167 7.83 -9.70 -13.24
CA ALA A 167 7.77 -10.20 -14.62
C ALA A 167 8.73 -9.48 -15.57
N ALA A 168 8.96 -8.18 -15.37
CA ALA A 168 9.92 -7.41 -16.17
C ALA A 168 11.38 -7.79 -15.85
N LEU A 169 11.66 -8.07 -14.59
CA LEU A 169 13.02 -8.42 -14.12
C LEU A 169 13.34 -9.88 -14.37
N SER A 170 12.33 -10.74 -14.39
CA SER A 170 12.49 -12.16 -14.73
C SER A 170 12.77 -12.30 -16.21
N GLY A 171 13.87 -12.93 -16.58
CA GLY A 171 14.25 -13.15 -17.97
C GLY A 171 14.38 -14.63 -18.29
N ARG A 172 14.57 -14.97 -19.58
CA ARG A 172 14.83 -16.34 -20.06
C ARG A 172 16.11 -16.95 -19.46
N ARG A 173 17.02 -16.16 -18.89
CA ARG A 173 18.30 -16.60 -18.31
C ARG A 173 18.23 -16.82 -16.80
N GLY A 174 17.07 -16.79 -16.20
CA GLY A 174 16.84 -16.95 -14.77
C GLY A 174 16.40 -15.67 -14.08
N PRO A 175 15.90 -15.78 -12.87
CA PRO A 175 15.46 -14.62 -12.09
C PRO A 175 16.68 -13.76 -11.74
N LEU A 176 16.53 -12.45 -11.89
CA LEU A 176 17.51 -11.48 -11.35
C LEU A 176 17.57 -11.60 -9.81
N LEU A 177 16.48 -12.12 -9.25
CA LEU A 177 16.26 -12.34 -7.83
C LEU A 177 16.61 -13.79 -7.50
N GLU A 178 17.83 -13.99 -7.00
CA GLU A 178 18.35 -15.32 -6.65
C GLU A 178 17.51 -15.96 -5.52
N PRO A 179 17.27 -17.29 -5.56
CA PRO A 179 16.63 -17.98 -4.45
C PRO A 179 17.40 -17.78 -3.13
N GLY A 180 16.66 -17.53 -2.04
CA GLY A 180 17.26 -17.33 -0.71
C GLY A 180 17.83 -15.93 -0.47
N ARG A 181 17.68 -15.00 -1.43
CA ARG A 181 18.11 -13.61 -1.28
C ARG A 181 16.95 -12.65 -1.20
N THR A 182 17.18 -11.57 -0.49
CA THR A 182 16.25 -10.44 -0.42
C THR A 182 16.72 -9.34 -1.38
N ALA A 183 15.78 -8.77 -2.12
CA ALA A 183 16.06 -7.65 -3.00
C ALA A 183 15.04 -6.54 -2.83
N ALA A 184 15.50 -5.30 -2.94
CA ALA A 184 14.69 -4.09 -3.00
C ALA A 184 14.73 -3.52 -4.41
N VAL A 185 13.56 -3.33 -5.03
CA VAL A 185 13.43 -2.68 -6.33
C VAL A 185 12.79 -1.32 -6.12
N LEU A 186 13.51 -0.28 -6.48
CA LEU A 186 13.05 1.10 -6.39
C LEU A 186 12.75 1.65 -7.79
N ARG A 187 11.63 2.33 -7.94
CA ARG A 187 11.29 3.04 -9.18
C ARG A 187 10.60 4.36 -8.88
N VAL A 188 10.70 5.31 -9.81
CA VAL A 188 9.86 6.50 -9.83
C VAL A 188 8.75 6.28 -10.85
N ALA A 189 7.53 6.54 -10.44
CA ALA A 189 6.37 6.57 -11.30
C ALA A 189 5.64 7.89 -11.07
N GLY A 190 5.69 8.79 -12.04
CA GLY A 190 5.13 10.14 -11.88
C GLY A 190 5.72 10.89 -10.67
N LYS A 191 4.86 11.22 -9.71
CA LYS A 191 5.22 11.98 -8.50
C LYS A 191 5.45 11.09 -7.27
N VAL A 192 5.58 9.77 -7.43
CA VAL A 192 5.82 8.85 -6.32
C VAL A 192 7.10 8.05 -6.54
N VAL A 193 7.80 7.75 -5.45
CA VAL A 193 8.77 6.67 -5.39
C VAL A 193 8.09 5.42 -4.88
N GLU A 194 8.32 4.33 -5.52
CA GLU A 194 7.77 3.02 -5.18
C GLU A 194 8.91 2.07 -4.82
N CYS A 195 8.72 1.32 -3.74
CA CYS A 195 9.62 0.27 -3.30
C CYS A 195 8.88 -1.06 -3.29
N THR A 196 9.43 -2.06 -3.95
CA THR A 196 8.97 -3.44 -3.85
C THR A 196 10.09 -4.30 -3.29
N LEU A 197 9.80 -5.05 -2.23
CA LEU A 197 10.73 -6.01 -1.64
C LEU A 197 10.38 -7.42 -2.07
N PHE A 198 11.39 -8.16 -2.41
CA PHE A 198 11.31 -9.55 -2.83
C PHE A 198 12.11 -10.45 -1.89
N SER A 199 11.58 -11.62 -1.61
CA SER A 199 12.30 -12.71 -0.96
C SER A 199 12.15 -13.96 -1.81
N SER A 200 13.28 -14.58 -2.18
CA SER A 200 13.29 -15.77 -3.04
C SER A 200 12.47 -15.61 -4.33
N GLY A 201 12.46 -14.41 -4.90
CA GLY A 201 11.76 -14.10 -6.15
C GLY A 201 10.25 -13.83 -6.02
N GLU A 202 9.69 -13.84 -4.81
CA GLU A 202 8.29 -13.45 -4.60
C GLU A 202 8.23 -12.10 -3.88
N PRO A 203 7.40 -11.15 -4.35
CA PRO A 203 7.21 -9.88 -3.67
C PRO A 203 6.45 -10.08 -2.35
N PHE A 204 6.94 -9.51 -1.26
CA PHE A 204 6.31 -9.60 0.05
C PHE A 204 5.92 -8.24 0.65
N PHE A 205 6.45 -7.18 0.07
CA PHE A 205 6.13 -5.81 0.47
C PHE A 205 6.13 -4.92 -0.78
N SER A 206 5.15 -4.02 -0.87
CA SER A 206 5.13 -2.97 -1.88
C SER A 206 4.49 -1.73 -1.28
N ALA A 207 5.18 -0.63 -1.37
CA ALA A 207 4.69 0.66 -0.86
C ALA A 207 5.20 1.79 -1.74
N CYS A 208 4.50 2.91 -1.70
CA CYS A 208 4.89 4.12 -2.40
C CYS A 208 4.79 5.34 -1.48
N ARG A 209 5.52 6.39 -1.84
CA ARG A 209 5.48 7.67 -1.14
C ARG A 209 5.57 8.82 -2.15
N PRO A 210 4.78 9.88 -1.99
CA PRO A 210 4.95 11.09 -2.79
C PRO A 210 6.37 11.64 -2.61
N CYS A 211 7.03 12.00 -3.70
CA CYS A 211 8.38 12.52 -3.65
C CYS A 211 8.65 13.53 -4.77
N THR A 212 9.61 14.43 -4.53
CA THR A 212 10.28 15.16 -5.60
C THR A 212 11.40 14.29 -6.17
N ARG A 213 11.76 14.49 -7.43
CA ARG A 213 12.81 13.67 -8.10
C ARG A 213 14.13 13.67 -7.32
N GLY A 214 14.50 14.78 -6.65
CA GLY A 214 15.73 14.87 -5.86
C GLY A 214 15.69 14.09 -4.54
N ALA A 215 14.53 13.94 -3.92
CA ALA A 215 14.36 13.20 -2.68
C ALA A 215 14.07 11.71 -2.88
N ALA A 216 13.78 11.29 -4.10
CA ALA A 216 13.38 9.92 -4.42
C ALA A 216 14.37 8.82 -3.94
N PRO A 217 15.70 9.00 -4.00
CA PRO A 217 16.63 8.00 -3.49
C PRO A 217 16.50 7.78 -1.97
N GLU A 218 16.46 8.84 -1.18
CA GLU A 218 16.34 8.75 0.29
C GLU A 218 14.99 8.15 0.72
N GLU A 219 13.91 8.61 0.10
CA GLU A 219 12.57 8.09 0.35
C GLU A 219 12.45 6.61 -0.03
N GLY A 220 13.07 6.19 -1.14
CA GLY A 220 13.12 4.80 -1.56
C GLY A 220 13.82 3.90 -0.54
N LEU A 221 14.98 4.29 -0.03
CA LEU A 221 15.66 3.56 1.05
C LEU A 221 14.86 3.56 2.35
N SER A 222 14.17 4.65 2.67
CA SER A 222 13.29 4.71 3.84
C SER A 222 12.16 3.70 3.75
N LEU A 223 11.52 3.57 2.58
CA LEU A 223 10.50 2.56 2.32
C LEU A 223 11.06 1.13 2.40
N ALA A 224 12.24 0.89 1.83
CA ALA A 224 12.90 -0.42 1.89
C ALA A 224 13.17 -0.83 3.34
N ARG A 225 13.68 0.07 4.17
CA ARG A 225 13.90 -0.18 5.61
C ARG A 225 12.59 -0.49 6.34
N ALA A 226 11.53 0.27 6.08
CA ALA A 226 10.24 0.04 6.70
C ALA A 226 9.68 -1.36 6.39
N GLY A 227 9.81 -1.80 5.14
CA GLY A 227 9.36 -3.13 4.73
C GLY A 227 10.25 -4.28 5.24
N LEU A 228 11.52 -3.99 5.55
CA LEU A 228 12.47 -4.96 6.12
C LEU A 228 12.38 -5.05 7.66
N ALA A 229 11.58 -4.24 8.31
CA ALA A 229 11.36 -4.32 9.75
C ALA A 229 10.68 -5.63 10.18
N ASP A 230 9.90 -6.25 9.27
CA ASP A 230 9.25 -7.56 9.50
C ASP A 230 9.43 -8.45 8.25
N PRO A 231 10.63 -8.98 8.01
CA PRO A 231 10.92 -9.81 6.84
C PRO A 231 10.26 -11.20 6.96
N PRO A 232 9.93 -11.86 5.83
CA PRO A 232 9.51 -13.25 5.87
C PRO A 232 10.65 -14.16 6.33
N VAL A 233 10.31 -15.33 6.88
CA VAL A 233 11.27 -16.36 7.35
C VAL A 233 12.28 -16.78 6.24
N SER A 234 11.89 -16.60 4.97
CA SER A 234 12.76 -16.89 3.82
C SER A 234 13.75 -15.77 3.47
N ALA A 235 13.71 -14.64 4.17
CA ALA A 235 14.69 -13.57 3.98
C ALA A 235 16.00 -13.99 4.64
N GLY A 236 17.05 -14.15 3.83
CA GLY A 236 18.38 -14.50 4.35
C GLY A 236 19.03 -13.33 5.10
N ASP A 237 19.96 -13.65 6.01
CA ASP A 237 20.72 -12.67 6.82
C ASP A 237 21.78 -11.89 6.03
N GLY A 238 21.82 -12.05 4.70
CA GLY A 238 22.81 -11.41 3.84
C GLY A 238 22.44 -9.99 3.43
N PRO A 239 23.33 -9.28 2.72
CA PRO A 239 23.04 -7.96 2.20
C PRO A 239 21.84 -7.99 1.26
N VAL A 240 21.01 -6.94 1.31
CA VAL A 240 19.86 -6.77 0.44
C VAL A 240 20.30 -6.26 -0.92
N ASP A 241 19.97 -6.97 -1.99
CA ASP A 241 20.27 -6.50 -3.34
C ASP A 241 19.36 -5.31 -3.69
N LEU A 242 19.96 -4.17 -4.07
CA LEU A 242 19.26 -2.93 -4.37
C LEU A 242 19.25 -2.67 -5.88
N ILE A 243 18.08 -2.71 -6.49
CA ILE A 243 17.84 -2.43 -7.90
C ILE A 243 17.14 -1.08 -8.00
N ALA A 244 17.81 -0.10 -8.60
CA ALA A 244 17.32 1.26 -8.67
C ALA A 244 17.71 1.94 -9.98
N PRO A 245 17.11 3.09 -10.35
CA PRO A 245 17.54 3.88 -11.49
C PRO A 245 19.03 4.24 -11.44
N GLN A 246 19.67 4.23 -12.61
CA GLN A 246 21.08 4.55 -12.71
C GLN A 246 21.38 5.97 -12.17
N GLY A 247 22.44 6.09 -11.40
CA GLY A 247 22.86 7.38 -10.82
C GLY A 247 22.20 7.73 -9.49
N TRP A 248 21.29 6.92 -8.98
CA TRP A 248 20.71 7.14 -7.64
C TRP A 248 21.70 6.80 -6.52
N TYR A 249 22.43 5.74 -6.70
CA TYR A 249 23.39 5.21 -5.75
C TYR A 249 24.71 4.93 -6.47
N GLY A 250 25.70 4.44 -5.76
CA GLY A 250 27.00 4.16 -6.29
C GLY A 250 27.06 3.14 -7.45
N LYS A 251 28.22 2.55 -7.65
CA LYS A 251 28.46 1.58 -8.73
C LYS A 251 27.91 0.19 -8.39
N ASP A 252 27.76 -0.65 -9.43
CA ASP A 252 27.38 -2.06 -9.27
C ASP A 252 28.33 -2.78 -8.33
N GLY A 253 27.78 -3.47 -7.33
CA GLY A 253 28.52 -4.16 -6.28
C GLY A 253 28.86 -3.31 -5.05
N GLU A 254 28.67 -2.00 -5.09
CA GLU A 254 28.92 -1.11 -3.97
C GLU A 254 27.92 -1.35 -2.83
N GLY A 255 28.42 -1.32 -1.60
CA GLY A 255 27.59 -1.44 -0.40
C GLY A 255 27.15 -0.08 0.13
N ILE A 256 25.89 0.02 0.49
CA ILE A 256 25.31 1.21 1.14
C ILE A 256 24.74 0.76 2.47
N GLU A 257 25.21 1.33 3.56
CA GLU A 257 24.64 1.10 4.87
C GLU A 257 23.56 2.14 5.17
N SER A 258 22.37 1.68 5.53
CA SER A 258 21.27 2.56 5.88
C SER A 258 20.44 1.94 7.02
N GLY A 259 20.48 2.59 8.20
CA GLY A 259 19.72 2.15 9.39
C GLY A 259 20.09 0.74 9.87
N GLY A 260 21.38 0.37 9.80
CA GLY A 260 21.88 -0.95 10.19
C GLY A 260 21.67 -2.06 9.15
N ILE A 261 21.09 -1.75 7.99
CA ILE A 261 20.89 -2.68 6.89
C ILE A 261 21.92 -2.40 5.80
N LEU A 262 22.63 -3.45 5.37
CA LEU A 262 23.59 -3.38 4.27
C LEU A 262 22.86 -3.66 2.94
N PHE A 263 22.77 -2.64 2.09
CA PHE A 263 22.28 -2.76 0.73
C PHE A 263 23.45 -2.90 -0.24
N ARG A 264 23.32 -3.81 -1.21
CA ARG A 264 24.29 -3.98 -2.30
C ARG A 264 23.66 -3.49 -3.60
N VAL A 265 24.23 -2.45 -4.19
CA VAL A 265 23.76 -1.90 -5.45
C VAL A 265 23.92 -2.94 -6.58
N ARG A 266 22.84 -3.16 -7.31
CA ARG A 266 22.80 -3.99 -8.53
C ARG A 266 22.39 -3.10 -9.70
N ALA A 267 23.36 -2.59 -10.42
CA ALA A 267 23.17 -1.53 -11.41
C ALA A 267 22.48 -1.99 -12.70
N SER A 268 22.02 -3.23 -12.86
CA SER A 268 21.67 -3.62 -14.20
C SER A 268 20.33 -4.31 -14.43
N LEU A 269 19.53 -3.67 -15.26
CA LEU A 269 18.52 -4.34 -16.08
C LEU A 269 19.15 -5.26 -17.16
N ARG A 270 20.52 -5.37 -17.20
CA ARG A 270 21.22 -6.18 -18.19
C ARG A 270 20.91 -7.66 -17.99
N GLY A 271 20.44 -8.30 -19.05
CA GLY A 271 20.09 -9.72 -19.03
C GLY A 271 18.68 -10.05 -18.57
N SER A 272 17.93 -9.07 -18.04
CA SER A 272 16.50 -9.21 -17.73
C SER A 272 15.62 -9.01 -18.98
N ALA A 273 14.35 -9.37 -18.89
CA ALA A 273 13.37 -9.04 -19.94
C ALA A 273 13.28 -7.53 -20.17
N ALA A 274 13.51 -6.74 -19.13
CA ALA A 274 13.51 -5.28 -19.18
C ALA A 274 14.67 -4.68 -20.00
N SER A 275 15.72 -5.45 -20.28
CA SER A 275 16.80 -4.98 -21.17
C SER A 275 16.28 -4.63 -22.58
N ALA A 276 15.12 -5.17 -22.96
CA ALA A 276 14.45 -4.78 -24.21
C ALA A 276 13.97 -3.31 -24.22
N LEU A 277 13.76 -2.70 -23.04
CA LEU A 277 13.44 -1.29 -22.92
C LEU A 277 14.62 -0.37 -23.19
N THR A 278 15.86 -0.89 -22.99
CA THR A 278 17.09 -0.07 -23.02
C THR A 278 17.83 -0.10 -24.35
N GLY A 279 17.37 -0.86 -25.39
CA GLY A 279 18.08 -0.62 -26.59
C GLY A 279 18.26 -1.66 -27.66
N ALA A 280 17.46 -2.66 -27.79
CA ALA A 280 17.66 -3.56 -28.93
C ALA A 280 16.42 -3.69 -29.81
N GLY A 281 16.10 -2.68 -30.59
CA GLY A 281 15.09 -2.87 -31.63
C GLY A 281 14.17 -1.69 -31.98
N ALA A 282 14.16 -0.64 -31.21
CA ALA A 282 13.57 0.63 -31.59
C ALA A 282 14.72 1.63 -31.79
N GLY A 283 14.84 2.24 -32.92
CA GLY A 283 15.95 3.11 -33.31
C GLY A 283 16.24 4.31 -32.39
N GLU A 284 15.52 4.46 -31.29
CA GLU A 284 15.75 5.39 -30.19
C GLU A 284 15.80 4.61 -28.89
N SER A 285 16.96 4.62 -28.21
CA SER A 285 17.11 4.06 -26.87
C SER A 285 16.33 4.89 -25.87
N VAL A 286 15.46 4.24 -25.10
CA VAL A 286 14.80 4.88 -23.94
C VAL A 286 15.90 5.25 -22.94
N PRO A 287 15.94 6.49 -22.42
CA PRO A 287 16.89 6.86 -21.37
C PRO A 287 16.82 5.91 -20.19
N ALA A 288 17.95 5.61 -19.56
CA ALA A 288 18.01 4.62 -18.48
C ALA A 288 17.09 4.95 -17.27
N THR A 289 16.93 6.23 -16.97
CA THR A 289 15.99 6.72 -15.95
C THR A 289 14.54 6.47 -16.32
N ASP A 290 14.16 6.69 -17.59
CA ASP A 290 12.80 6.50 -18.06
C ASP A 290 12.46 5.01 -18.22
N SER A 291 13.46 4.15 -18.41
CA SER A 291 13.27 2.71 -18.47
C SER A 291 12.65 2.14 -17.18
N PHE A 292 12.98 2.69 -16.02
CA PHE A 292 12.37 2.29 -14.75
C PHE A 292 10.92 2.75 -14.61
N ALA A 293 10.54 3.89 -15.20
CA ALA A 293 9.15 4.34 -15.22
C ALA A 293 8.26 3.38 -16.05
N HIS A 294 8.81 2.76 -17.09
CA HIS A 294 8.09 1.82 -17.94
C HIS A 294 8.15 0.37 -17.48
N LEU A 295 8.92 0.08 -16.42
CA LEU A 295 9.24 -1.28 -15.99
C LEU A 295 7.98 -2.11 -15.70
N ALA A 296 7.06 -1.59 -14.90
CA ALA A 296 5.85 -2.31 -14.54
C ALA A 296 4.91 -2.49 -15.74
N GLY A 297 4.71 -1.44 -16.57
CA GLY A 297 3.93 -1.54 -17.80
C GLY A 297 4.47 -2.61 -18.76
N PHE A 298 5.79 -2.67 -18.92
CA PHE A 298 6.45 -3.69 -19.73
C PHE A 298 6.22 -5.10 -19.17
N GLY A 299 6.44 -5.31 -17.88
CA GLY A 299 6.20 -6.59 -17.23
C GLY A 299 4.76 -7.07 -17.33
N ALA A 300 3.79 -6.17 -17.14
CA ALA A 300 2.39 -6.49 -17.34
C ALA A 300 2.10 -6.91 -18.80
N ALA A 301 2.71 -6.22 -19.78
CA ALA A 301 2.55 -6.54 -21.19
C ALA A 301 3.21 -7.87 -21.58
N LEU A 302 4.19 -8.38 -20.86
CA LEU A 302 4.80 -9.70 -21.10
C LEU A 302 3.80 -10.83 -20.87
N GLY A 303 2.87 -10.68 -19.91
CA GLY A 303 1.87 -11.69 -19.55
C GLY A 303 2.44 -12.90 -18.80
N GLU A 304 3.62 -12.73 -18.22
CA GLU A 304 4.31 -13.71 -17.39
C GLU A 304 4.12 -13.43 -15.89
N ALA A 305 3.36 -12.37 -15.57
CA ALA A 305 3.07 -12.01 -14.19
C ALA A 305 2.30 -13.13 -13.49
N ARG A 306 2.78 -13.46 -12.30
CA ARG A 306 2.26 -14.59 -11.52
C ARG A 306 0.99 -14.27 -10.74
N MET A 307 0.55 -13.00 -10.74
CA MET A 307 -0.67 -12.52 -10.08
C MET A 307 -1.50 -11.73 -11.07
N ASP A 308 -2.80 -12.05 -11.16
CA ASP A 308 -3.78 -11.32 -11.97
C ASP A 308 -5.10 -11.29 -11.22
N LEU A 309 -5.62 -10.09 -10.94
CA LEU A 309 -6.85 -9.89 -10.18
C LEU A 309 -8.13 -9.95 -11.04
N ILE A 310 -8.00 -10.11 -12.37
CA ILE A 310 -9.15 -10.31 -13.27
C ILE A 310 -9.45 -11.80 -13.48
N ALA A 311 -8.43 -12.65 -13.50
CA ALA A 311 -8.54 -14.05 -13.92
C ALA A 311 -9.60 -14.90 -13.17
N PRO A 312 -9.87 -14.69 -11.85
CA PRO A 312 -10.84 -15.51 -11.14
C PRO A 312 -12.30 -15.26 -11.54
N GLN A 313 -12.63 -14.09 -12.07
CA GLN A 313 -14.02 -13.67 -12.33
C GLN A 313 -14.48 -13.89 -13.78
N ARG A 314 -13.57 -14.14 -14.72
CA ARG A 314 -13.91 -14.24 -16.15
C ARG A 314 -14.36 -15.61 -16.66
N ASN A 315 -14.54 -16.59 -15.80
CA ASN A 315 -15.09 -17.90 -16.22
C ASN A 315 -16.59 -17.87 -16.60
N GLY A 316 -17.22 -16.68 -16.57
CA GLY A 316 -18.59 -16.45 -17.01
C GLY A 316 -18.75 -15.81 -18.41
N GLY A 317 -17.66 -15.55 -19.12
CA GLY A 317 -17.70 -14.98 -20.47
C GLY A 317 -18.17 -15.99 -21.52
N ALA A 318 -19.42 -15.89 -21.94
CA ALA A 318 -20.03 -16.69 -22.99
C ALA A 318 -19.10 -16.78 -24.22
N SER A 319 -18.55 -17.97 -24.46
CA SER A 319 -18.01 -18.32 -25.77
C SER A 319 -19.17 -18.23 -26.78
N ARG A 320 -18.99 -17.42 -27.81
CA ARG A 320 -19.92 -17.47 -28.97
C ARG A 320 -19.86 -18.86 -29.55
N VAL A 321 -20.78 -19.69 -29.14
CA VAL A 321 -21.00 -21.03 -29.70
C VAL A 321 -21.53 -20.84 -31.13
N SER A 322 -20.86 -21.40 -32.10
CA SER A 322 -21.31 -21.44 -33.49
C SER A 322 -22.67 -22.14 -33.56
N ARG A 323 -23.59 -21.62 -34.34
CA ARG A 323 -24.97 -22.16 -34.46
C ARG A 323 -25.01 -23.62 -34.92
N ALA A 324 -23.97 -24.19 -35.46
CA ALA A 324 -23.87 -25.57 -35.89
C ALA A 324 -23.67 -26.57 -34.73
N SER A 325 -23.19 -26.14 -33.56
CA SER A 325 -23.02 -27.03 -32.38
C SER A 325 -24.24 -27.09 -31.46
N LEU A 326 -25.25 -26.23 -31.68
CA LEU A 326 -26.44 -26.17 -30.82
C LEU A 326 -27.34 -27.41 -30.98
N GLY A 327 -27.39 -28.01 -32.18
CA GLY A 327 -28.23 -29.20 -32.48
C GLY A 327 -27.73 -30.50 -31.83
N VAL A 328 -26.41 -30.67 -31.74
CA VAL A 328 -25.79 -31.85 -31.12
C VAL A 328 -25.80 -31.74 -29.58
N ALA A 329 -25.66 -30.53 -29.05
CA ALA A 329 -25.72 -30.30 -27.62
C ALA A 329 -27.11 -30.46 -27.01
N ALA A 330 -28.17 -30.12 -27.73
CA ALA A 330 -29.57 -30.31 -27.28
C ALA A 330 -29.97 -31.77 -27.10
N ALA A 331 -29.51 -32.68 -27.98
CA ALA A 331 -29.78 -34.09 -27.86
C ALA A 331 -29.01 -34.76 -26.69
N ALA A 332 -27.79 -34.32 -26.41
CA ALA A 332 -26.98 -34.83 -25.30
C ALA A 332 -27.50 -34.34 -23.93
N VAL A 333 -28.05 -33.13 -23.87
CA VAL A 333 -28.59 -32.53 -22.63
C VAL A 333 -29.87 -33.23 -22.17
N LEU A 334 -30.72 -33.67 -23.10
CA LEU A 334 -31.95 -34.43 -22.78
C LEU A 334 -31.66 -35.84 -22.26
N ALA A 335 -30.60 -36.52 -22.72
CA ALA A 335 -30.20 -37.85 -22.25
C ALA A 335 -29.49 -37.81 -20.87
N LEU A 336 -28.78 -36.74 -20.55
CA LEU A 336 -28.08 -36.53 -19.26
C LEU A 336 -28.98 -35.94 -18.16
N GLY A 337 -30.12 -35.35 -18.53
CA GLY A 337 -31.00 -34.61 -17.63
C GLY A 337 -31.79 -35.44 -16.60
N ILE A 338 -31.81 -36.78 -16.73
CA ILE A 338 -32.56 -37.66 -15.82
C ILE A 338 -31.65 -38.39 -14.81
N ALA A 339 -30.39 -38.68 -15.16
CA ALA A 339 -29.47 -39.41 -14.27
C ALA A 339 -28.56 -38.53 -13.40
N TRP A 340 -28.40 -37.24 -13.75
CA TRP A 340 -27.48 -36.33 -13.08
C TRP A 340 -27.95 -35.80 -11.70
N PRO A 341 -29.24 -35.43 -11.49
CA PRO A 341 -29.64 -34.78 -10.25
C PRO A 341 -29.55 -35.66 -8.99
N SER A 342 -29.75 -36.98 -9.15
CA SER A 342 -29.65 -37.89 -8.00
C SER A 342 -28.19 -38.13 -7.54
N ALA A 343 -27.25 -38.22 -8.46
CA ALA A 343 -25.84 -38.41 -8.16
C ALA A 343 -25.22 -37.12 -7.59
N VAL A 344 -25.63 -35.95 -8.10
CA VAL A 344 -25.17 -34.64 -7.61
C VAL A 344 -25.73 -34.33 -6.23
N ALA A 345 -27.01 -34.64 -5.99
CA ALA A 345 -27.62 -34.45 -4.67
C ALA A 345 -27.00 -35.36 -3.59
N TRP A 346 -26.62 -36.60 -3.98
CA TRP A 346 -25.95 -37.51 -3.04
C TRP A 346 -24.52 -37.09 -2.73
N LYS A 347 -23.80 -36.61 -3.73
CA LYS A 347 -22.43 -36.06 -3.56
C LYS A 347 -22.42 -34.76 -2.75
N ALA A 348 -23.38 -33.86 -3.00
CA ALA A 348 -23.55 -32.63 -2.25
C ALA A 348 -23.91 -32.87 -0.77
N ARG A 349 -24.78 -33.90 -0.51
CA ARG A 349 -25.08 -34.27 0.88
C ARG A 349 -23.92 -34.95 1.60
N ALA A 350 -23.09 -35.70 0.89
CA ALA A 350 -21.89 -36.29 1.48
C ALA A 350 -20.82 -35.22 1.77
N GLU A 351 -20.67 -34.27 0.86
CA GLU A 351 -19.75 -33.10 1.07
C GLU A 351 -20.23 -32.18 2.19
N LEU A 352 -21.54 -31.92 2.30
CA LEU A 352 -22.10 -31.16 3.41
C LEU A 352 -21.84 -31.83 4.76
N ARG A 353 -22.03 -33.16 4.88
CA ARG A 353 -21.75 -33.89 6.10
C ARG A 353 -20.25 -33.85 6.49
N THR A 354 -19.35 -33.87 5.50
CA THR A 354 -17.91 -33.74 5.77
C THR A 354 -17.51 -32.31 6.11
N LEU A 355 -18.21 -31.32 5.56
CA LEU A 355 -18.02 -29.90 5.93
C LEU A 355 -18.55 -29.62 7.32
N ASP A 356 -19.77 -30.10 7.65
CA ASP A 356 -20.34 -29.95 9.01
C ASP A 356 -19.47 -30.59 10.07
N ALA A 357 -18.90 -31.78 9.80
CA ALA A 357 -17.96 -32.43 10.70
C ALA A 357 -16.65 -31.64 10.87
N ARG A 358 -16.16 -30.98 9.80
CA ARG A 358 -14.97 -30.11 9.86
C ARG A 358 -15.25 -28.79 10.56
N VAL A 359 -16.41 -28.19 10.32
CA VAL A 359 -16.86 -26.97 11.04
C VAL A 359 -17.01 -27.28 12.53
N ALA A 360 -17.61 -28.43 12.89
CA ALA A 360 -17.74 -28.86 14.26
C ALA A 360 -16.38 -29.12 14.94
N ALA A 361 -15.39 -29.61 14.19
CA ALA A 361 -14.05 -29.85 14.69
C ALA A 361 -13.21 -28.57 14.82
N LEU A 362 -13.52 -27.53 14.03
CA LEU A 362 -12.81 -26.24 14.05
C LEU A 362 -13.46 -25.22 15.01
N ARG A 363 -14.73 -25.44 15.39
CA ARG A 363 -15.46 -24.58 16.31
C ARG A 363 -14.71 -24.28 17.64
N PRO A 364 -14.18 -25.29 18.38
CA PRO A 364 -13.47 -25.01 19.61
C PRO A 364 -12.20 -24.17 19.40
N ALA A 365 -11.50 -24.37 18.28
CA ALA A 365 -10.33 -23.56 17.95
C ALA A 365 -10.70 -22.13 17.54
N ALA A 366 -11.85 -21.92 16.92
CA ALA A 366 -12.36 -20.60 16.57
C ALA A 366 -12.83 -19.83 17.82
N GLU A 367 -13.49 -20.52 18.76
CA GLU A 367 -13.91 -19.93 20.04
C GLU A 367 -12.71 -19.51 20.90
N GLU A 368 -11.64 -20.31 20.93
CA GLU A 368 -10.37 -19.96 21.61
C GLU A 368 -9.67 -18.76 20.94
N TYR A 369 -9.80 -18.63 19.61
CA TYR A 369 -9.24 -17.51 18.85
C TYR A 369 -10.03 -16.22 19.07
N GLU A 370 -11.37 -16.30 19.12
CA GLU A 370 -12.23 -15.15 19.41
C GLU A 370 -12.01 -14.64 20.85
N GLU A 371 -11.82 -15.54 21.81
CA GLU A 371 -11.50 -15.18 23.18
C GLU A 371 -10.16 -14.45 23.27
N THR A 372 -9.16 -14.93 22.53
CA THR A 372 -7.83 -14.29 22.48
C THR A 372 -7.88 -12.93 21.80
N LEU A 373 -8.68 -12.78 20.71
CA LEU A 373 -8.88 -11.50 20.03
C LEU A 373 -9.60 -10.48 20.92
N SER A 374 -10.63 -10.91 21.65
CA SER A 374 -11.35 -10.03 22.58
C SER A 374 -10.43 -9.49 23.69
N ILE A 375 -9.51 -10.32 24.20
CA ILE A 375 -8.50 -9.91 25.20
C ILE A 375 -7.53 -8.90 24.58
N LEU A 376 -7.17 -9.08 23.31
CA LEU A 376 -6.23 -8.21 22.59
C LEU A 376 -6.86 -6.85 22.26
N GLU A 377 -8.14 -6.84 21.87
CA GLU A 377 -8.90 -5.60 21.66
C GLU A 377 -9.09 -4.82 22.96
N ASP A 378 -9.39 -5.51 24.06
CA ASP A 378 -9.52 -4.90 25.39
C ASP A 378 -8.19 -4.31 25.88
N ALA A 379 -7.08 -5.03 25.63
CA ALA A 379 -5.74 -4.54 25.94
C ALA A 379 -5.35 -3.31 25.08
N GLN A 380 -5.69 -3.31 23.79
CA GLN A 380 -5.47 -2.15 22.91
C GLN A 380 -6.33 -0.95 23.32
N GLY A 381 -7.58 -1.18 23.71
CA GLY A 381 -8.45 -0.15 24.27
C GLY A 381 -7.85 0.50 25.52
N ARG A 382 -7.32 -0.30 26.44
CA ARG A 382 -6.64 0.19 27.66
C ARG A 382 -5.35 0.97 27.35
N ILE A 383 -4.59 0.54 26.34
CA ILE A 383 -3.39 1.27 25.89
C ILE A 383 -3.78 2.61 25.26
N ALA A 384 -4.88 2.67 24.52
CA ALA A 384 -5.35 3.91 23.93
C ALA A 384 -5.77 4.92 25.00
N THR A 385 -6.55 4.48 26.01
CA THR A 385 -6.95 5.34 27.14
C THR A 385 -5.75 5.79 27.97
N LEU A 386 -4.79 4.92 28.23
CA LEU A 386 -3.56 5.29 28.94
C LEU A 386 -2.68 6.26 28.14
N ARG A 387 -2.69 6.17 26.79
CA ARG A 387 -2.00 7.14 25.94
C ARG A 387 -2.69 8.50 25.93
N GLU A 388 -4.01 8.53 25.91
CA GLU A 388 -4.76 9.78 26.06
C GLU A 388 -4.48 10.44 27.42
N GLU A 389 -4.52 9.67 28.51
CA GLU A 389 -4.17 10.15 29.85
C GLU A 389 -2.71 10.60 29.97
N ALA A 390 -1.78 9.87 29.35
CA ALA A 390 -0.37 10.24 29.34
C ALA A 390 -0.08 11.49 28.49
N SER A 391 -0.83 11.69 27.41
CA SER A 391 -0.72 12.91 26.57
C SER A 391 -1.28 14.13 27.29
N ALA A 392 -2.34 13.95 28.08
CA ALA A 392 -2.90 15.00 28.93
C ALA A 392 -1.97 15.35 30.12
N SER A 393 -1.08 14.47 30.53
CA SER A 393 -0.19 14.68 31.68
C SER A 393 0.96 15.65 31.44
N GLY A 394 1.29 15.96 30.18
CA GLY A 394 2.34 16.95 29.85
C GLY A 394 1.86 18.40 29.84
N GLU A 395 0.59 18.65 29.51
CA GLU A 395 0.03 19.99 29.44
C GLU A 395 0.00 20.74 30.79
N PRO A 396 -0.37 20.11 31.94
CA PRO A 396 -0.40 20.80 33.22
C PRO A 396 0.95 21.35 33.65
N LEU A 397 2.04 20.60 33.43
CA LEU A 397 3.40 21.03 33.80
C LEU A 397 3.88 22.22 32.95
N GLN A 398 3.53 22.21 31.68
CA GLN A 398 3.87 23.32 30.77
C GLN A 398 3.11 24.60 31.14
N ILE A 399 1.84 24.47 31.50
CA ILE A 399 1.01 25.60 31.96
C ILE A 399 1.54 26.15 33.28
N LEU A 400 1.91 25.29 34.24
CA LEU A 400 2.50 25.69 35.52
C LEU A 400 3.82 26.41 35.31
N ARG A 401 4.66 25.97 34.39
CA ARG A 401 5.92 26.68 34.08
C ARG A 401 5.64 28.07 33.49
N GLU A 402 4.72 28.17 32.53
CA GLU A 402 4.32 29.45 31.94
C GLU A 402 3.70 30.41 33.00
N LEU A 403 2.93 29.88 33.93
CA LEU A 403 2.38 30.64 35.04
C LEU A 403 3.50 31.14 35.96
N THR A 404 4.47 30.28 36.29
CA THR A 404 5.59 30.66 37.16
C THR A 404 6.46 31.76 36.56
N ASP A 405 6.67 31.74 35.25
CA ASP A 405 7.48 32.72 34.53
C ASP A 405 6.79 34.10 34.41
N ARG A 406 5.45 34.17 34.58
CA ARG A 406 4.64 35.38 34.33
C ARG A 406 4.07 36.01 35.58
N LEU A 407 3.89 35.24 36.64
CA LEU A 407 3.35 35.78 37.86
C LEU A 407 4.35 36.74 38.53
N PRO A 408 3.88 37.88 39.08
CA PRO A 408 4.73 38.81 39.80
C PRO A 408 5.48 38.15 40.96
N ASN A 409 6.69 38.64 41.24
CA ASN A 409 7.49 38.14 42.36
C ASN A 409 6.72 38.26 43.68
N GLY A 410 6.79 37.20 44.50
CA GLY A 410 6.04 37.14 45.75
C GLY A 410 4.61 36.65 45.62
N THR A 411 4.19 36.19 44.43
CA THR A 411 2.93 35.50 44.21
C THR A 411 3.12 34.01 44.39
N TRP A 412 2.24 33.35 45.11
CA TRP A 412 2.20 31.87 45.19
C TRP A 412 0.79 31.35 45.02
N LEU A 413 0.68 30.18 44.40
CA LEU A 413 -0.57 29.52 44.12
C LEU A 413 -0.91 28.53 45.24
N LEU A 414 -2.16 28.57 45.71
CA LEU A 414 -2.73 27.62 46.65
C LEU A 414 -3.38 26.44 45.92
N ALA A 415 -4.03 26.73 44.80
CA ALA A 415 -4.72 25.73 44.01
C ALA A 415 -4.54 26.03 42.52
N PHE A 416 -4.31 25.00 41.78
CA PHE A 416 -4.32 24.98 40.31
C PHE A 416 -5.23 23.85 39.85
N ARG A 417 -6.24 24.17 39.06
CA ARG A 417 -7.16 23.21 38.46
C ARG A 417 -7.15 23.41 36.95
N LEU A 418 -7.02 22.33 36.23
CA LEU A 418 -7.07 22.29 34.79
C LEU A 418 -8.20 21.35 34.34
N GLU A 419 -9.15 21.89 33.60
CA GLU A 419 -10.22 21.12 32.98
C GLU A 419 -10.22 21.38 31.45
N GLY A 420 -9.60 20.48 30.71
CA GLY A 420 -9.31 20.69 29.29
C GLY A 420 -8.38 21.89 29.10
N ARG A 421 -8.88 22.97 28.52
CA ARG A 421 -8.12 24.24 28.34
C ARG A 421 -8.45 25.31 29.38
N LYS A 422 -9.43 25.06 30.23
CA LYS A 422 -9.81 26.02 31.29
C LYS A 422 -8.88 25.83 32.47
N VAL A 423 -8.30 26.95 32.89
CA VAL A 423 -7.37 27.04 34.00
C VAL A 423 -8.02 27.87 35.10
N ASP A 424 -8.18 27.27 36.28
CA ASP A 424 -8.58 27.97 37.50
C ASP A 424 -7.38 28.03 38.44
N ILE A 425 -6.96 29.24 38.83
CA ILE A 425 -5.88 29.47 39.77
C ILE A 425 -6.38 30.25 40.95
N GLU A 426 -5.93 29.86 42.14
CA GLU A 426 -6.18 30.58 43.39
C GLU A 426 -4.88 30.72 44.15
N GLY A 427 -4.65 31.90 44.72
CA GLY A 427 -3.39 32.17 45.37
C GLY A 427 -3.37 33.50 46.13
N PHE A 428 -2.18 33.86 46.56
CA PHE A 428 -1.87 35.14 47.22
C PHE A 428 -0.82 35.91 46.44
N SER A 429 -1.00 37.24 46.38
CA SER A 429 -0.06 38.15 45.73
C SER A 429 0.03 39.46 46.53
N PRO A 430 1.18 40.12 46.51
CA PRO A 430 1.30 41.49 47.04
C PRO A 430 0.43 42.49 46.28
N SER A 431 0.16 42.22 44.98
CA SER A 431 -0.69 43.06 44.12
C SER A 431 -1.44 42.16 43.16
N ALA A 432 -2.67 41.74 43.51
CA ALA A 432 -3.48 40.89 42.69
C ALA A 432 -3.95 41.57 41.39
N SER A 433 -4.03 42.87 41.36
CA SER A 433 -4.41 43.67 40.18
C SER A 433 -3.37 43.62 39.04
N GLU A 434 -2.09 43.33 39.35
CA GLU A 434 -1.03 43.19 38.34
C GLU A 434 -1.00 41.83 37.67
N ILE A 435 -1.67 40.83 38.26
CA ILE A 435 -1.72 39.47 37.69
C ILE A 435 -2.51 39.45 36.38
N PHE A 436 -3.62 40.22 36.31
CA PHE A 436 -4.46 40.26 35.10
C PHE A 436 -3.68 40.75 33.85
N PRO A 437 -3.01 41.91 33.87
CA PRO A 437 -2.21 42.35 32.73
C PRO A 437 -1.00 41.45 32.46
N ALA A 438 -0.42 40.81 33.49
CA ALA A 438 0.69 39.85 33.31
C ALA A 438 0.28 38.60 32.55
N LEU A 439 -0.91 38.07 32.80
CA LEU A 439 -1.43 36.88 32.12
C LEU A 439 -1.93 37.16 30.69
N THR A 440 -2.49 38.36 30.45
CA THR A 440 -3.10 38.70 29.15
C THR A 440 -2.10 39.28 28.15
N ARG A 441 -0.88 39.65 28.55
CA ARG A 441 0.10 40.37 27.71
C ARG A 441 0.43 39.69 26.38
N ASP A 442 0.53 38.39 26.34
CA ASP A 442 0.97 37.65 25.14
C ASP A 442 -0.14 36.77 24.49
N GLY A 443 -1.38 36.96 24.92
CA GLY A 443 -2.51 36.25 24.35
C GLY A 443 -2.55 34.72 24.59
N ARG A 444 -1.64 34.21 25.46
CA ARG A 444 -1.59 32.78 25.84
C ARG A 444 -2.71 32.39 26.78
N PHE A 445 -3.15 33.32 27.61
CA PHE A 445 -4.33 33.18 28.44
C PHE A 445 -5.41 34.08 27.87
N ARG A 446 -6.54 33.50 27.49
CA ARG A 446 -7.73 34.20 26.96
C ARG A 446 -8.86 34.13 27.97
N SER A 447 -9.82 35.03 27.83
CA SER A 447 -11.01 35.08 28.71
C SER A 447 -10.64 35.03 30.18
N VAL A 448 -9.60 35.78 30.55
CA VAL A 448 -9.13 35.85 31.94
C VAL A 448 -10.11 36.72 32.73
N GLU A 449 -10.68 36.16 33.80
CA GLU A 449 -11.66 36.81 34.67
C GLU A 449 -11.36 36.53 36.13
N PHE A 450 -11.66 37.47 37.01
CA PHE A 450 -11.63 37.23 38.44
C PHE A 450 -12.85 36.37 38.84
N GLY A 451 -12.59 35.17 39.35
CA GLY A 451 -13.62 34.22 39.80
C GLY A 451 -14.19 34.55 41.18
N ALA A 452 -13.56 35.51 41.90
CA ALA A 452 -14.03 36.01 43.19
C ALA A 452 -13.49 37.42 43.43
N PRO A 453 -14.12 38.25 44.25
CA PRO A 453 -13.56 39.55 44.67
C PRO A 453 -12.21 39.38 45.37
N ILE A 454 -11.28 40.26 45.09
CA ILE A 454 -9.98 40.31 45.76
C ILE A 454 -10.20 40.64 47.25
N THR A 455 -9.69 39.83 48.14
CA THR A 455 -9.77 40.04 49.57
C THR A 455 -8.39 40.20 50.16
N ARG A 456 -8.20 41.29 50.92
CA ARG A 456 -6.93 41.62 51.58
C ARG A 456 -6.86 40.96 52.94
N GLN A 457 -5.80 40.21 53.21
CA GLN A 457 -5.56 39.60 54.53
C GLN A 457 -4.64 40.46 55.43
N ALA A 458 -4.55 40.07 56.70
CA ALA A 458 -3.80 40.81 57.73
C ALA A 458 -2.29 40.98 57.43
N ASP A 459 -1.73 40.13 56.57
CA ASP A 459 -0.31 40.13 56.15
C ASP A 459 -0.02 40.98 54.92
N ASN A 460 -0.92 41.89 54.57
CA ASN A 460 -0.81 42.78 53.41
C ASN A 460 -0.81 42.05 52.04
N LEU A 461 -1.26 40.79 52.02
CA LEU A 461 -1.39 39.97 50.83
C LEU A 461 -2.84 39.94 50.34
N GLU A 462 -3.00 39.96 49.06
CA GLU A 462 -4.30 39.93 48.40
C GLU A 462 -4.57 38.50 47.89
N ARG A 463 -5.68 37.89 48.37
CA ARG A 463 -6.14 36.61 47.85
C ARG A 463 -6.87 36.86 46.54
N PHE A 464 -6.49 36.11 45.54
CA PHE A 464 -7.11 36.16 44.23
C PHE A 464 -7.59 34.79 43.79
N LYS A 465 -8.60 34.80 42.94
CA LYS A 465 -9.08 33.62 42.18
C LYS A 465 -9.30 34.09 40.75
N ILE A 466 -8.61 33.46 39.83
CA ILE A 466 -8.64 33.79 38.39
C ILE A 466 -9.00 32.57 37.60
N ARG A 467 -9.88 32.75 36.61
CA ARG A 467 -10.22 31.79 35.58
C ARG A 467 -9.76 32.29 34.23
N GLY A 468 -9.27 31.40 33.40
CA GLY A 468 -8.88 31.74 32.04
C GLY A 468 -8.85 30.49 31.17
N GLU A 469 -8.60 30.70 29.90
CA GLU A 469 -8.41 29.61 28.95
C GLU A 469 -6.99 29.67 28.37
N PHE A 470 -6.24 28.57 28.48
CA PHE A 470 -4.88 28.46 27.97
C PHE A 470 -4.87 28.08 26.49
N VAL A 471 -4.12 28.81 25.69
CA VAL A 471 -3.89 28.53 24.27
C VAL A 471 -2.44 28.03 24.13
N PRO A 472 -2.26 26.73 23.80
CA PRO A 472 -0.93 26.18 23.61
C PRO A 472 -0.18 26.89 22.46
N PRO A 473 1.14 26.96 22.51
CA PRO A 473 1.94 27.46 21.40
C PRO A 473 1.71 26.64 20.16
N PRO A 474 1.78 27.23 18.96
CA PRO A 474 1.84 26.43 17.75
C PRO A 474 3.02 25.46 17.87
N PRO A 475 2.88 24.20 17.38
CA PRO A 475 3.97 23.25 17.43
C PRO A 475 5.21 23.86 16.79
N ALA A 476 6.32 23.78 17.49
CA ALA A 476 7.60 24.27 16.98
C ALA A 476 7.90 23.59 15.63
N PRO A 477 8.37 24.31 14.61
CA PRO A 477 8.80 23.69 13.37
C PRO A 477 9.88 22.64 13.71
N PRO A 478 9.86 21.48 13.02
CA PRO A 478 10.85 20.45 13.28
C PRO A 478 12.25 21.06 13.14
N PRO A 479 13.19 20.69 13.99
CA PRO A 479 14.55 21.25 13.94
C PRO A 479 15.10 20.98 12.55
N ALA A 480 15.53 22.02 11.86
CA ALA A 480 16.25 21.94 10.61
C ALA A 480 17.42 20.98 10.81
N ALA A 481 17.45 19.91 10.01
CA ALA A 481 18.51 18.92 10.04
C ALA A 481 19.86 19.67 9.88
N GLY A 482 20.51 19.83 10.99
CA GLY A 482 21.79 20.55 11.07
C GLY A 482 22.83 19.82 10.23
N ALA A 483 23.41 20.56 9.32
CA ALA A 483 24.63 20.23 8.65
C ALA A 483 25.67 19.78 9.69
N ARG A 484 26.07 18.51 9.62
CA ARG A 484 27.31 18.05 10.24
C ARG A 484 28.40 18.10 9.17
N ARG A 485 29.39 18.90 9.48
CA ARG A 485 30.70 18.94 8.81
C ARG A 485 31.37 17.57 8.90
#